data_88e942b86826fa9c0fc881fa3a2f97e1
#
_entry.id   88e942b86826fa9c0fc881fa3a2f97e1
#
_cell.length_a   1.000
_cell.length_b   1.000
_cell.length_c   1.000
_cell.angle_alpha   90.00
_cell.angle_beta   90.00
_cell.angle_gamma   90.00
#
_symmetry.space_group_name_H-M   'P 1'
#
loop_
_entity.id
_entity.type
_entity.pdbx_description
1 polymer ?
#
loop_
_entity_poly.entity_id
_entity_poly.type
_entity_poly.pdbx_seq_one_letter_code
_entity_poly.pdbx_strand_id
1 'polypeptide(L)'
;MASEPQQPSPYPYATPDQPRQLTDEDLTLLSHYTGEKDLDKLREHVLNIWKAVKAKLWVYACIQRLMFLQPRIPTHDFYPQALAALKSDPDLLVLDIGCCFGQDTRQMILDGVPTESITSTDITSDYWEFGKDLFKDRDTLAVHEAFGSFTDPAFTAAGGPLGHLSGRVAFAWAGAVLHVLSEEDVRAFAKHVYKILASGGVWFGTCVGSEPAGEWAATPNGDAKRYLHSPTSLKALLQHIGFSQVDVVGSMPAEMSSMNDDMVQSGGQKTMLAYTARK
;
A
#
# COMPACT_ATOMS: atom_id res chain seq x y z
N MET A 1 3.77 -23.88 -23.56
CA MET A 1 3.00 -24.11 -22.33
C MET A 1 1.80 -23.17 -22.42
N ALA A 2 0.58 -23.74 -22.42
CA ALA A 2 -0.63 -22.95 -22.48
C ALA A 2 -0.77 -22.17 -21.18
N SER A 3 -0.94 -20.84 -21.27
CA SER A 3 -1.26 -19.97 -20.13
C SER A 3 -2.58 -20.47 -19.50
N GLU A 4 -2.58 -20.72 -18.19
CA GLU A 4 -3.81 -20.96 -17.45
C GLU A 4 -4.79 -19.79 -17.69
N PRO A 5 -6.10 -20.06 -17.84
CA PRO A 5 -7.07 -19.02 -18.04
C PRO A 5 -7.08 -18.09 -16.82
N GLN A 6 -6.92 -16.78 -17.08
CA GLN A 6 -7.07 -15.74 -16.06
C GLN A 6 -8.40 -15.92 -15.32
N GLN A 7 -8.35 -15.98 -13.99
CA GLN A 7 -9.57 -15.95 -13.19
C GLN A 7 -10.32 -14.63 -13.44
N PRO A 8 -11.65 -14.65 -13.59
CA PRO A 8 -12.42 -13.43 -13.81
C PRO A 8 -12.27 -12.46 -12.63
N SER A 9 -12.24 -11.15 -12.95
CA SER A 9 -12.12 -10.08 -11.94
C SER A 9 -13.15 -10.24 -10.82
N PRO A 10 -12.78 -10.31 -9.54
CA PRO A 10 -13.72 -10.30 -8.43
C PRO A 10 -14.43 -8.95 -8.25
N TYR A 11 -14.04 -7.94 -9.02
CA TYR A 11 -14.69 -6.63 -8.96
C TYR A 11 -15.73 -6.49 -10.07
N PRO A 12 -16.95 -5.98 -9.76
CA PRO A 12 -18.07 -5.89 -10.72
C PRO A 12 -17.85 -4.88 -11.85
N TYR A 13 -16.73 -4.18 -11.82
CA TYR A 13 -16.40 -3.19 -12.85
C TYR A 13 -15.71 -3.90 -14.02
N ALA A 14 -16.33 -3.84 -15.19
CA ALA A 14 -15.64 -4.15 -16.42
C ALA A 14 -14.34 -3.36 -16.45
N THR A 15 -13.20 -4.06 -16.54
CA THR A 15 -11.90 -3.40 -16.68
C THR A 15 -11.99 -2.55 -17.95
N PRO A 16 -11.89 -1.22 -17.89
CA PRO A 16 -11.89 -0.40 -19.06
C PRO A 16 -10.84 -0.90 -20.04
N ASP A 17 -11.14 -0.88 -21.34
CA ASP A 17 -10.15 -1.27 -22.36
C ASP A 17 -8.97 -0.31 -22.39
N GLN A 18 -9.17 0.89 -21.84
CA GLN A 18 -8.14 1.91 -21.68
C GLN A 18 -8.16 2.48 -20.26
N PRO A 19 -6.99 2.85 -19.71
CA PRO A 19 -6.95 3.56 -18.44
C PRO A 19 -7.52 4.97 -18.60
N ARG A 20 -7.75 5.65 -17.47
CA ARG A 20 -8.09 7.08 -17.51
C ARG A 20 -7.00 7.89 -18.21
N GLN A 21 -7.34 9.06 -18.67
CA GLN A 21 -6.34 9.99 -19.22
C GLN A 21 -5.32 10.38 -18.14
N LEU A 22 -4.05 10.31 -18.51
CA LEU A 22 -2.93 10.73 -17.67
C LEU A 22 -2.79 12.25 -17.71
N THR A 23 -2.69 12.85 -16.54
CA THR A 23 -2.33 14.26 -16.37
C THR A 23 -0.80 14.40 -16.22
N ASP A 24 -0.27 15.62 -16.33
CA ASP A 24 1.14 15.87 -16.08
C ASP A 24 1.52 15.62 -14.62
N GLU A 25 0.60 15.90 -13.69
CA GLU A 25 0.77 15.64 -12.26
C GLU A 25 0.97 14.15 -11.97
N ASP A 26 0.27 13.25 -12.66
CA ASP A 26 0.46 11.79 -12.52
C ASP A 26 1.88 11.35 -12.83
N LEU A 27 2.60 12.09 -13.66
CA LEU A 27 3.94 11.74 -14.11
C LEU A 27 5.06 12.38 -13.26
N THR A 28 4.69 13.19 -12.25
CA THR A 28 5.66 13.96 -11.46
C THR A 28 6.70 13.08 -10.78
N LEU A 29 6.26 12.06 -10.02
CA LEU A 29 7.17 11.12 -9.36
C LEU A 29 8.08 10.43 -10.37
N LEU A 30 7.48 9.89 -11.44
CA LEU A 30 8.21 9.13 -12.46
C LEU A 30 9.24 10.01 -13.19
N SER A 31 8.87 11.24 -13.55
CA SER A 31 9.78 12.21 -14.17
C SER A 31 10.95 12.58 -13.26
N HIS A 32 10.68 12.83 -11.97
CA HIS A 32 11.74 13.17 -11.01
C HIS A 32 12.68 11.99 -10.77
N TYR A 33 12.13 10.81 -10.59
CA TYR A 33 12.89 9.61 -10.26
C TYR A 33 13.76 9.12 -11.43
N THR A 34 13.18 9.06 -12.63
CA THR A 34 13.90 8.58 -13.84
C THR A 34 14.77 9.65 -14.50
N GLY A 35 14.54 10.93 -14.20
CA GLY A 35 15.18 12.06 -14.87
C GLY A 35 14.61 12.37 -16.27
N GLU A 36 13.65 11.58 -16.79
CA GLU A 36 13.03 11.82 -18.10
C GLU A 36 12.11 13.04 -18.00
N LYS A 37 12.28 14.00 -18.91
CA LYS A 37 11.50 15.24 -18.96
C LYS A 37 10.45 15.27 -20.07
N ASP A 38 10.56 14.35 -21.03
CA ASP A 38 9.59 14.22 -22.11
C ASP A 38 8.34 13.49 -21.58
N LEU A 39 7.29 14.24 -21.28
CA LEU A 39 6.06 13.72 -20.70
C LEU A 39 5.30 12.80 -21.66
N ASP A 40 5.44 12.98 -22.99
CA ASP A 40 4.77 12.12 -23.96
C ASP A 40 5.43 10.74 -23.99
N LYS A 41 6.76 10.68 -23.89
CA LYS A 41 7.46 9.40 -23.71
C LYS A 41 7.09 8.71 -22.39
N LEU A 42 6.95 9.47 -21.32
CA LEU A 42 6.52 8.91 -20.04
C LEU A 42 5.08 8.38 -20.11
N ARG A 43 4.16 9.10 -20.77
CA ARG A 43 2.79 8.61 -21.00
C ARG A 43 2.78 7.30 -21.77
N GLU A 44 3.49 7.24 -22.89
CA GLU A 44 3.62 6.02 -23.67
C GLU A 44 4.19 4.86 -22.83
N HIS A 45 5.25 5.12 -22.07
CA HIS A 45 5.88 4.13 -21.20
C HIS A 45 4.89 3.60 -20.15
N VAL A 46 4.18 4.46 -19.42
CA VAL A 46 3.17 4.07 -18.44
C VAL A 46 2.06 3.22 -19.08
N LEU A 47 1.56 3.62 -20.25
CA LEU A 47 0.52 2.87 -20.96
C LEU A 47 1.01 1.47 -21.39
N ASN A 48 2.27 1.35 -21.79
CA ASN A 48 2.87 0.06 -22.15
C ASN A 48 3.00 -0.85 -20.92
N ILE A 49 3.45 -0.32 -19.77
CA ILE A 49 3.48 -1.04 -18.49
C ILE A 49 2.06 -1.47 -18.08
N TRP A 50 1.08 -0.56 -18.11
CA TRP A 50 -0.31 -0.88 -17.77
C TRP A 50 -0.88 -2.00 -18.63
N LYS A 51 -0.65 -1.98 -19.96
CA LYS A 51 -1.07 -3.05 -20.88
C LYS A 51 -0.41 -4.39 -20.53
N ALA A 52 0.88 -4.38 -20.20
CA ALA A 52 1.61 -5.58 -19.83
C ALA A 52 1.11 -6.18 -18.50
N VAL A 53 0.79 -5.34 -17.52
CA VAL A 53 0.15 -5.76 -16.25
C VAL A 53 -1.21 -6.36 -16.52
N LYS A 54 -2.07 -5.68 -17.30
CA LYS A 54 -3.42 -6.17 -17.65
C LYS A 54 -3.38 -7.53 -18.35
N ALA A 55 -2.36 -7.80 -19.14
CA ALA A 55 -2.21 -9.07 -19.86
C ALA A 55 -1.75 -10.24 -18.96
N LYS A 56 -1.14 -9.97 -17.81
CA LYS A 56 -0.48 -11.01 -17.00
C LYS A 56 -1.01 -11.12 -15.58
N LEU A 57 -1.52 -10.03 -15.01
CA LEU A 57 -1.88 -9.96 -13.61
C LEU A 57 -3.33 -9.52 -13.42
N TRP A 58 -3.81 -9.79 -12.22
CA TRP A 58 -5.07 -9.24 -11.75
C TRP A 58 -4.99 -7.71 -11.66
N VAL A 59 -6.01 -7.00 -12.13
CA VAL A 59 -6.02 -5.53 -12.12
C VAL A 59 -6.93 -5.02 -11.02
N TYR A 60 -6.34 -4.67 -9.89
CA TYR A 60 -7.05 -3.98 -8.80
C TYR A 60 -7.57 -2.61 -9.22
N ALA A 61 -8.57 -2.08 -8.53
CA ALA A 61 -9.14 -0.76 -8.81
C ALA A 61 -8.09 0.37 -8.78
N CYS A 62 -7.10 0.29 -7.88
CA CYS A 62 -5.99 1.24 -7.82
C CYS A 62 -5.10 1.17 -9.07
N ILE A 63 -4.90 -0.03 -9.64
CA ILE A 63 -4.11 -0.20 -10.86
C ILE A 63 -4.90 0.31 -12.06
N GLN A 64 -6.21 0.02 -12.14
CA GLN A 64 -7.09 0.55 -13.19
C GLN A 64 -7.08 2.07 -13.25
N ARG A 65 -7.03 2.72 -12.09
CA ARG A 65 -7.03 4.17 -11.94
C ARG A 65 -5.63 4.78 -11.99
N LEU A 66 -4.59 4.00 -12.28
CA LEU A 66 -3.19 4.43 -12.34
C LEU A 66 -2.70 5.07 -11.02
N MET A 67 -3.27 4.68 -9.88
CA MET A 67 -2.90 5.25 -8.58
C MET A 67 -1.48 4.86 -8.13
N PHE A 68 -0.87 3.87 -8.79
CA PHE A 68 0.52 3.48 -8.58
C PHE A 68 1.54 4.52 -9.09
N LEU A 69 1.08 5.57 -9.77
CA LEU A 69 1.91 6.70 -10.20
C LEU A 69 2.07 7.77 -9.11
N GLN A 70 1.15 7.78 -8.15
CA GLN A 70 1.11 8.81 -7.11
C GLN A 70 1.50 8.22 -5.76
N PRO A 71 2.59 8.70 -5.13
CA PRO A 71 2.97 8.24 -3.80
C PRO A 71 1.95 8.75 -2.77
N ARG A 72 1.62 7.90 -1.79
CA ARG A 72 0.70 8.24 -0.71
C ARG A 72 1.41 8.68 0.56
N ILE A 73 2.60 8.15 0.78
CA ILE A 73 3.35 8.42 2.01
C ILE A 73 3.56 9.92 2.28
N PRO A 74 3.81 10.80 1.27
CA PRO A 74 4.01 12.22 1.53
C PRO A 74 2.72 12.95 1.96
N THR A 75 1.55 12.35 1.72
CA THR A 75 0.26 12.95 2.10
C THR A 75 -0.12 12.67 3.56
N HIS A 76 0.65 11.84 4.26
CA HIS A 76 0.39 11.49 5.65
C HIS A 76 1.10 12.45 6.60
N ASP A 77 0.35 13.05 7.54
CA ASP A 77 0.84 14.09 8.47
C ASP A 77 2.05 13.67 9.32
N PHE A 78 2.20 12.37 9.57
CA PHE A 78 3.33 11.83 10.34
C PHE A 78 4.62 11.68 9.50
N TYR A 79 4.52 11.61 8.18
CA TYR A 79 5.67 11.34 7.31
C TYR A 79 6.82 12.33 7.46
N PRO A 80 6.62 13.67 7.55
CA PRO A 80 7.72 14.61 7.76
C PRO A 80 8.57 14.31 8.99
N GLN A 81 7.94 13.84 10.08
CA GLN A 81 8.64 13.44 11.31
C GLN A 81 9.46 12.16 11.08
N ALA A 82 8.88 11.14 10.46
CA ALA A 82 9.57 9.90 10.13
C ALA A 82 10.75 10.16 9.19
N LEU A 83 10.55 10.97 8.15
CA LEU A 83 11.58 11.34 7.18
C LEU A 83 12.77 12.06 7.84
N ALA A 84 12.49 13.03 8.71
CA ALA A 84 13.54 13.75 9.43
C ALA A 84 14.39 12.79 10.29
N ALA A 85 13.76 11.83 10.96
CA ALA A 85 14.46 10.83 11.76
C ALA A 85 15.31 9.90 10.87
N LEU A 86 14.74 9.33 9.81
CA LEU A 86 15.45 8.43 8.89
C LEU A 86 16.66 9.07 8.20
N LYS A 87 16.59 10.38 7.92
CA LYS A 87 17.71 11.14 7.36
C LYS A 87 18.79 11.48 8.37
N SER A 88 18.45 11.58 9.64
CA SER A 88 19.38 11.92 10.72
C SER A 88 20.11 10.71 11.29
N ASP A 89 19.53 9.52 11.16
CA ASP A 89 20.06 8.28 11.75
C ASP A 89 19.95 7.14 10.72
N PRO A 90 21.04 6.75 10.07
CA PRO A 90 21.06 5.69 9.05
C PRO A 90 20.80 4.29 9.61
N ASP A 91 20.86 4.10 10.94
CA ASP A 91 20.58 2.81 11.59
C ASP A 91 19.06 2.56 11.76
N LEU A 92 18.24 3.59 11.57
CA LEU A 92 16.78 3.43 11.61
C LEU A 92 16.26 2.74 10.37
N LEU A 93 15.43 1.71 10.58
CA LEU A 93 14.83 0.93 9.51
C LEU A 93 13.39 1.36 9.28
N VAL A 94 13.01 1.43 8.00
CA VAL A 94 11.63 1.64 7.56
C VAL A 94 11.15 0.46 6.73
N LEU A 95 9.90 0.05 6.96
CA LEU A 95 9.23 -1.04 6.24
C LEU A 95 8.04 -0.50 5.46
N ASP A 96 8.05 -0.65 4.14
CA ASP A 96 6.92 -0.37 3.24
C ASP A 96 6.12 -1.66 3.03
N ILE A 97 4.91 -1.74 3.60
CA ILE A 97 4.07 -2.94 3.60
C ILE A 97 2.92 -2.78 2.61
N GLY A 98 2.82 -3.69 1.64
CA GLY A 98 1.90 -3.57 0.52
C GLY A 98 2.43 -2.59 -0.52
N CYS A 99 3.72 -2.70 -0.82
CA CYS A 99 4.46 -1.75 -1.66
C CYS A 99 3.99 -1.71 -3.12
N CYS A 100 3.34 -2.75 -3.63
CA CYS A 100 2.79 -2.85 -4.98
C CYS A 100 3.86 -2.52 -6.05
N PHE A 101 3.73 -1.41 -6.80
CA PHE A 101 4.75 -0.94 -7.75
C PHE A 101 5.92 -0.22 -7.07
N GLY A 102 5.84 0.03 -5.76
CA GLY A 102 6.89 0.68 -4.98
C GLY A 102 7.02 2.18 -5.21
N GLN A 103 5.92 2.87 -5.49
CA GLN A 103 5.92 4.32 -5.63
C GLN A 103 6.28 5.05 -4.32
N ASP A 104 5.81 4.54 -3.19
CA ASP A 104 6.14 5.11 -1.87
C ASP A 104 7.61 4.86 -1.51
N THR A 105 8.14 3.68 -1.85
CA THR A 105 9.57 3.36 -1.72
C THR A 105 10.44 4.35 -2.53
N ARG A 106 10.09 4.61 -3.82
CA ARG A 106 10.87 5.54 -4.66
C ARG A 106 10.73 6.98 -4.20
N GLN A 107 9.59 7.34 -3.63
CA GLN A 107 9.41 8.65 -3.00
C GLN A 107 10.35 8.81 -1.80
N MET A 108 10.43 7.82 -0.90
CA MET A 108 11.37 7.86 0.22
C MET A 108 12.83 8.02 -0.24
N ILE A 109 13.21 7.33 -1.33
CA ILE A 109 14.56 7.47 -1.92
C ILE A 109 14.79 8.90 -2.43
N LEU A 110 13.84 9.48 -3.18
CA LEU A 110 13.92 10.87 -3.65
C LEU A 110 14.01 11.88 -2.50
N ASP A 111 13.34 11.61 -1.39
CA ASP A 111 13.36 12.46 -0.20
C ASP A 111 14.67 12.30 0.60
N GLY A 112 15.53 11.36 0.21
CA GLY A 112 16.87 11.17 0.77
C GLY A 112 16.95 10.16 1.91
N VAL A 113 16.00 9.21 2.00
CA VAL A 113 16.14 8.05 2.90
C VAL A 113 17.19 7.10 2.30
N PRO A 114 18.18 6.63 3.09
CA PRO A 114 19.17 5.66 2.63
C PRO A 114 18.48 4.37 2.14
N THR A 115 18.86 3.86 0.98
CA THR A 115 18.23 2.67 0.37
C THR A 115 18.38 1.42 1.25
N GLU A 116 19.50 1.28 1.93
CA GLU A 116 19.79 0.20 2.89
C GLU A 116 18.89 0.21 4.13
N SER A 117 18.29 1.36 4.44
CA SER A 117 17.31 1.50 5.55
C SER A 117 15.91 1.05 5.15
N ILE A 118 15.64 0.89 3.85
CA ILE A 118 14.30 0.60 3.34
C ILE A 118 14.15 -0.91 3.09
N THR A 119 13.07 -1.48 3.63
CA THR A 119 12.60 -2.81 3.23
C THR A 119 11.22 -2.67 2.61
N SER A 120 11.01 -3.23 1.42
CA SER A 120 9.73 -3.25 0.72
C SER A 120 9.15 -4.65 0.70
N THR A 121 7.87 -4.79 1.02
CA THR A 121 7.19 -6.10 1.08
C THR A 121 5.78 -6.03 0.51
N ASP A 122 5.38 -7.09 -0.17
CA ASP A 122 4.02 -7.34 -0.65
C ASP A 122 3.72 -8.84 -0.62
N ILE A 123 2.47 -9.23 -0.85
CA ILE A 123 2.06 -10.64 -0.92
C ILE A 123 2.71 -11.36 -2.10
N THR A 124 2.99 -10.66 -3.18
CA THR A 124 3.67 -11.15 -4.40
C THR A 124 4.67 -10.14 -4.92
N SER A 125 5.74 -10.61 -5.57
CA SER A 125 6.70 -9.76 -6.27
C SER A 125 6.21 -9.25 -7.63
N ASP A 126 5.10 -9.76 -8.14
CA ASP A 126 4.69 -9.52 -9.54
C ASP A 126 4.53 -8.04 -9.87
N TYR A 127 3.82 -7.27 -9.03
CA TYR A 127 3.65 -5.83 -9.25
C TYR A 127 4.94 -5.05 -9.02
N TRP A 128 5.76 -5.49 -8.08
CA TRP A 128 7.06 -4.92 -7.80
C TRP A 128 8.02 -5.05 -8.99
N GLU A 129 8.02 -6.20 -9.67
CA GLU A 129 8.80 -6.40 -10.89
C GLU A 129 8.38 -5.45 -12.02
N PHE A 130 7.06 -5.21 -12.19
CA PHE A 130 6.57 -4.16 -13.07
C PHE A 130 6.93 -2.74 -12.58
N GLY A 131 7.04 -2.55 -11.28
CA GLY A 131 7.53 -1.31 -10.69
C GLY A 131 8.98 -1.03 -11.09
N LYS A 132 9.85 -2.03 -11.06
CA LYS A 132 11.24 -1.90 -11.54
C LYS A 132 11.31 -1.49 -13.01
N ASP A 133 10.45 -2.04 -13.85
CA ASP A 133 10.36 -1.65 -15.26
C ASP A 133 9.79 -0.24 -15.42
N LEU A 134 8.76 0.12 -14.66
CA LEU A 134 8.14 1.44 -14.66
C LEU A 134 9.15 2.54 -14.31
N PHE A 135 9.87 2.35 -13.19
CA PHE A 135 10.83 3.32 -12.67
C PHE A 135 12.23 3.19 -13.30
N LYS A 136 12.42 2.21 -14.20
CA LYS A 136 13.68 1.94 -14.92
C LYS A 136 14.88 1.72 -13.99
N ASP A 137 14.67 1.06 -12.87
CA ASP A 137 15.67 0.89 -11.81
C ASP A 137 15.98 -0.59 -11.48
N ARG A 138 15.61 -1.51 -12.37
CA ARG A 138 15.76 -2.96 -12.17
C ARG A 138 17.16 -3.36 -11.70
N ASP A 139 18.20 -2.75 -12.26
CA ASP A 139 19.58 -3.08 -11.98
C ASP A 139 20.25 -2.15 -10.95
N THR A 140 19.54 -1.12 -10.48
CA THR A 140 20.11 -0.07 -9.63
C THR A 140 19.40 0.10 -8.30
N LEU A 141 18.18 -0.43 -8.15
CA LEU A 141 17.43 -0.36 -6.91
C LEU A 141 18.09 -1.24 -5.83
N ALA A 142 18.56 -0.61 -4.76
CA ALA A 142 19.36 -1.26 -3.71
C ALA A 142 18.60 -1.37 -2.35
N VAL A 143 17.26 -1.43 -2.37
CA VAL A 143 16.46 -1.67 -1.16
C VAL A 143 16.37 -3.16 -0.84
N HIS A 144 16.06 -3.49 0.42
CA HIS A 144 15.73 -4.86 0.79
C HIS A 144 14.33 -5.22 0.32
N GLU A 145 14.18 -6.46 -0.16
CA GLU A 145 12.91 -6.97 -0.68
C GLU A 145 12.53 -8.29 0.00
N ALA A 146 11.27 -8.45 0.37
CA ALA A 146 10.74 -9.72 0.86
C ALA A 146 9.26 -9.84 0.48
N PHE A 147 8.88 -10.95 -0.15
CA PHE A 147 7.52 -11.16 -0.63
C PHE A 147 6.87 -12.37 0.02
N GLY A 148 5.61 -12.22 0.41
CA GLY A 148 4.82 -13.22 1.09
C GLY A 148 3.70 -12.60 1.91
N SER A 149 2.83 -13.46 2.45
CA SER A 149 1.69 -12.98 3.23
C SER A 149 2.14 -12.41 4.57
N PHE A 150 1.88 -11.12 4.80
CA PHE A 150 2.16 -10.47 6.08
C PHE A 150 1.21 -10.94 7.20
N THR A 151 0.14 -11.68 6.86
CA THR A 151 -0.75 -12.34 7.83
C THR A 151 -0.27 -13.74 8.22
N ASP A 152 0.68 -14.32 7.48
CA ASP A 152 1.29 -15.61 7.81
C ASP A 152 2.32 -15.43 8.95
N PRO A 153 2.14 -16.13 10.10
CA PRO A 153 3.11 -16.08 11.20
C PRO A 153 4.53 -16.49 10.81
N ALA A 154 4.69 -17.38 9.83
CA ALA A 154 5.98 -17.83 9.36
C ALA A 154 6.78 -16.71 8.68
N PHE A 155 6.11 -15.77 8.03
CA PHE A 155 6.75 -14.69 7.29
C PHE A 155 7.56 -13.74 8.18
N THR A 156 7.08 -13.48 9.41
CA THR A 156 7.74 -12.62 10.42
C THR A 156 8.36 -13.41 11.58
N ALA A 157 8.35 -14.76 11.53
CA ALA A 157 8.97 -15.59 12.55
C ALA A 157 10.50 -15.58 12.44
N ALA A 158 11.19 -16.01 13.50
CA ALA A 158 12.63 -16.25 13.44
C ALA A 158 12.95 -17.26 12.33
N GLY A 159 13.85 -16.88 11.41
CA GLY A 159 14.17 -17.66 10.21
C GLY A 159 13.25 -17.44 9.02
N GLY A 160 12.13 -16.73 9.18
CA GLY A 160 11.30 -16.28 8.07
C GLY A 160 11.89 -15.07 7.33
N PRO A 161 11.34 -14.73 6.15
CA PRO A 161 11.87 -13.66 5.29
C PRO A 161 12.08 -12.32 6.00
N LEU A 162 11.16 -11.92 6.88
CA LEU A 162 11.25 -10.68 7.68
C LEU A 162 11.64 -10.92 9.16
N GLY A 163 11.99 -12.16 9.53
CA GLY A 163 12.31 -12.51 10.92
C GLY A 163 13.48 -11.72 11.51
N HIS A 164 14.45 -11.36 10.67
CA HIS A 164 15.61 -10.56 11.05
C HIS A 164 15.27 -9.11 11.44
N LEU A 165 14.09 -8.61 11.06
CA LEU A 165 13.59 -7.28 11.40
C LEU A 165 12.82 -7.24 12.73
N SER A 166 12.57 -8.39 13.38
CA SER A 166 11.77 -8.46 14.61
C SER A 166 12.31 -7.54 15.71
N GLY A 167 11.48 -6.59 16.17
CA GLY A 167 11.86 -5.60 17.20
C GLY A 167 12.84 -4.51 16.73
N ARG A 168 13.06 -4.33 15.42
CA ARG A 168 14.09 -3.43 14.88
C ARG A 168 13.54 -2.31 13.99
N VAL A 169 12.35 -2.44 13.44
CA VAL A 169 11.78 -1.44 12.54
C VAL A 169 11.36 -0.20 13.32
N ALA A 170 11.89 0.96 12.97
CA ALA A 170 11.52 2.23 13.59
C ALA A 170 10.19 2.75 13.05
N PHE A 171 9.98 2.61 11.74
CA PHE A 171 8.77 3.08 11.07
C PHE A 171 8.22 2.01 10.13
N ALA A 172 6.93 1.69 10.26
CA ALA A 172 6.22 0.85 9.30
C ALA A 172 5.17 1.70 8.59
N TRP A 173 5.18 1.69 7.27
CA TRP A 173 4.18 2.32 6.42
C TRP A 173 3.29 1.27 5.79
N ALA A 174 1.96 1.49 5.77
CA ALA A 174 1.02 0.65 5.03
C ALA A 174 -0.01 1.52 4.31
N GLY A 175 0.24 1.79 3.04
CA GLY A 175 -0.59 2.61 2.17
C GLY A 175 -1.67 1.78 1.47
N ALA A 176 -2.95 1.93 1.86
CA ALA A 176 -4.09 1.28 1.20
C ALA A 176 -4.08 -0.27 1.26
N VAL A 177 -3.69 -0.86 2.40
CA VAL A 177 -3.62 -2.31 2.59
C VAL A 177 -4.81 -2.84 3.39
N LEU A 178 -5.10 -2.28 4.57
CA LEU A 178 -6.02 -2.91 5.54
C LEU A 178 -7.42 -3.17 4.98
N HIS A 179 -7.90 -2.34 4.07
CA HIS A 179 -9.25 -2.43 3.52
C HIS A 179 -9.47 -3.57 2.51
N VAL A 180 -8.44 -4.33 2.16
CA VAL A 180 -8.58 -5.52 1.31
C VAL A 180 -8.58 -6.81 2.12
N LEU A 181 -8.37 -6.73 3.44
CA LEU A 181 -8.27 -7.84 4.37
C LEU A 181 -9.59 -8.12 5.09
N SER A 182 -9.78 -9.36 5.54
CA SER A 182 -10.81 -9.71 6.52
C SER A 182 -10.50 -9.10 7.88
N GLU A 183 -11.47 -9.06 8.80
CA GLU A 183 -11.24 -8.57 10.17
C GLU A 183 -10.16 -9.39 10.90
N GLU A 184 -10.18 -10.72 10.71
CA GLU A 184 -9.20 -11.63 11.29
C GLU A 184 -7.79 -11.35 10.74
N ASP A 185 -7.68 -11.14 9.42
CA ASP A 185 -6.41 -10.82 8.76
C ASP A 185 -5.87 -9.45 9.19
N VAL A 186 -6.73 -8.42 9.35
CA VAL A 186 -6.31 -7.12 9.89
C VAL A 186 -5.72 -7.29 11.29
N ARG A 187 -6.34 -8.12 12.13
CA ARG A 187 -5.85 -8.42 13.47
C ARG A 187 -4.51 -9.15 13.44
N ALA A 188 -4.35 -10.16 12.58
CA ALA A 188 -3.09 -10.89 12.41
C ALA A 188 -1.99 -9.95 11.90
N PHE A 189 -2.29 -9.18 10.86
CA PHE A 189 -1.40 -8.17 10.28
C PHE A 189 -0.90 -7.17 11.35
N ALA A 190 -1.80 -6.59 12.12
CA ALA A 190 -1.45 -5.62 13.16
C ALA A 190 -0.58 -6.22 14.28
N LYS A 191 -0.81 -7.49 14.66
CA LYS A 191 0.07 -8.22 15.60
C LYS A 191 1.48 -8.41 15.04
N HIS A 192 1.61 -8.70 13.75
CA HIS A 192 2.91 -8.86 13.11
C HIS A 192 3.65 -7.52 12.97
N VAL A 193 2.93 -6.43 12.64
CA VAL A 193 3.51 -5.08 12.69
C VAL A 193 4.00 -4.74 14.10
N TYR A 194 3.18 -5.00 15.12
CA TYR A 194 3.58 -4.78 16.51
C TYR A 194 4.87 -5.54 16.87
N LYS A 195 4.97 -6.81 16.45
CA LYS A 195 6.14 -7.65 16.71
C LYS A 195 7.40 -7.10 16.04
N ILE A 196 7.29 -6.64 14.78
CA ILE A 196 8.45 -6.22 13.98
C ILE A 196 8.98 -4.84 14.38
N LEU A 197 8.11 -3.97 14.91
CA LEU A 197 8.48 -2.65 15.39
C LEU A 197 9.45 -2.71 16.57
N ALA A 198 10.42 -1.80 16.58
CA ALA A 198 11.25 -1.49 17.74
C ALA A 198 10.41 -0.91 18.88
N SER A 199 10.95 -0.90 20.11
CA SER A 199 10.33 -0.17 21.21
C SER A 199 10.25 1.33 20.87
N GLY A 200 9.06 1.93 20.98
CA GLY A 200 8.79 3.30 20.55
C GLY A 200 8.64 3.50 19.06
N GLY A 201 8.79 2.43 18.25
CA GLY A 201 8.56 2.47 16.81
C GLY A 201 7.10 2.81 16.46
N VAL A 202 6.88 3.36 15.28
CA VAL A 202 5.56 3.84 14.84
C VAL A 202 5.11 3.13 13.58
N TRP A 203 3.88 2.61 13.62
CA TRP A 203 3.15 2.21 12.44
C TRP A 203 2.21 3.35 12.03
N PHE A 204 2.27 3.73 10.77
CA PHE A 204 1.39 4.73 10.19
C PHE A 204 0.92 4.30 8.80
N GLY A 205 -0.22 4.80 8.37
CA GLY A 205 -0.77 4.40 7.09
C GLY A 205 -2.11 5.01 6.77
N THR A 206 -2.60 4.65 5.60
CA THR A 206 -3.93 5.03 5.13
C THR A 206 -4.72 3.82 4.65
N CYS A 207 -6.02 3.82 4.81
CA CYS A 207 -6.89 2.80 4.21
C CYS A 207 -8.30 3.33 4.00
N VAL A 208 -9.08 2.62 3.17
CA VAL A 208 -10.53 2.88 3.09
C VAL A 208 -11.19 2.30 4.34
N GLY A 209 -12.02 3.10 4.98
CA GLY A 209 -12.88 2.70 6.08
C GLY A 209 -14.37 2.86 5.74
N SER A 210 -15.22 2.60 6.71
CA SER A 210 -16.65 2.88 6.60
C SER A 210 -17.25 3.26 7.96
N GLU A 211 -18.28 4.08 7.93
CA GLU A 211 -19.10 4.39 9.10
C GLU A 211 -20.56 3.96 8.83
N PRO A 212 -21.07 2.97 9.59
CA PRO A 212 -20.38 2.17 10.60
C PRO A 212 -19.35 1.20 10.01
N ALA A 213 -18.43 0.68 10.85
CA ALA A 213 -17.52 -0.40 10.48
C ALA A 213 -18.31 -1.68 10.14
N GLY A 214 -17.79 -2.50 9.23
CA GLY A 214 -18.48 -3.74 8.88
C GLY A 214 -17.82 -4.55 7.77
N GLU A 215 -18.39 -5.72 7.52
CA GLU A 215 -18.00 -6.58 6.41
C GLU A 215 -18.56 -6.09 5.08
N TRP A 216 -17.75 -6.18 4.05
CA TRP A 216 -18.07 -5.79 2.68
C TRP A 216 -17.68 -6.91 1.73
N ALA A 217 -18.43 -7.08 0.66
CA ALA A 217 -18.05 -8.00 -0.40
C ALA A 217 -16.69 -7.56 -1.00
N ALA A 218 -15.75 -8.49 -1.08
CA ALA A 218 -14.49 -8.30 -1.78
C ALA A 218 -14.59 -8.75 -3.25
N THR A 219 -15.57 -9.62 -3.55
CA THR A 219 -15.85 -10.16 -4.88
C THR A 219 -17.30 -9.87 -5.28
N PRO A 220 -17.63 -9.81 -6.59
CA PRO A 220 -18.99 -9.54 -7.06
C PRO A 220 -20.04 -10.57 -6.61
N ASN A 221 -19.64 -11.83 -6.48
CA ASN A 221 -20.47 -12.94 -6.01
C ASN A 221 -20.55 -13.05 -4.49
N GLY A 222 -19.78 -12.21 -3.75
CA GLY A 222 -19.77 -12.20 -2.29
C GLY A 222 -19.01 -13.36 -1.63
N ASP A 223 -18.30 -14.20 -2.40
CA ASP A 223 -17.58 -15.36 -1.86
C ASP A 223 -16.39 -14.99 -0.98
N ALA A 224 -15.80 -13.81 -1.22
CA ALA A 224 -14.75 -13.24 -0.36
C ALA A 224 -15.25 -11.97 0.32
N LYS A 225 -14.86 -11.81 1.59
CA LYS A 225 -15.21 -10.65 2.40
C LYS A 225 -13.97 -9.89 2.81
N ARG A 226 -14.10 -8.59 2.91
CA ARG A 226 -13.15 -7.66 3.49
C ARG A 226 -13.83 -6.90 4.62
N TYR A 227 -13.04 -6.32 5.51
CA TYR A 227 -13.58 -5.55 6.62
C TYR A 227 -13.15 -4.08 6.51
N LEU A 228 -14.11 -3.18 6.51
CA LEU A 228 -13.83 -1.75 6.55
C LEU A 228 -14.03 -1.26 7.98
N HIS A 229 -12.94 -0.80 8.58
CA HIS A 229 -12.97 -0.21 9.92
C HIS A 229 -13.54 1.21 9.89
N SER A 230 -14.20 1.59 11.00
CA SER A 230 -14.39 3.00 11.32
C SER A 230 -13.18 3.54 12.09
N PRO A 231 -13.02 4.87 12.24
CA PRO A 231 -11.97 5.44 13.08
C PRO A 231 -11.95 4.81 14.48
N THR A 232 -13.12 4.67 15.09
CA THR A 232 -13.27 4.11 16.44
C THR A 232 -12.91 2.64 16.50
N SER A 233 -13.36 1.82 15.54
CA SER A 233 -13.09 0.38 15.55
C SER A 233 -11.62 0.06 15.27
N LEU A 234 -10.96 0.79 14.35
CA LEU A 234 -9.53 0.60 14.10
C LEU A 234 -8.71 1.01 15.32
N LYS A 235 -9.02 2.16 15.93
CA LYS A 235 -8.36 2.62 17.17
C LYS A 235 -8.46 1.58 18.28
N ALA A 236 -9.67 1.05 18.53
CA ALA A 236 -9.89 0.04 19.56
C ALA A 236 -9.11 -1.26 19.28
N LEU A 237 -9.07 -1.71 18.01
CA LEU A 237 -8.29 -2.89 17.60
C LEU A 237 -6.80 -2.70 17.91
N LEU A 238 -6.22 -1.56 17.50
CA LEU A 238 -4.80 -1.29 17.68
C LEU A 238 -4.43 -1.18 19.17
N GLN A 239 -5.26 -0.51 19.96
CA GLN A 239 -5.08 -0.43 21.42
C GLN A 239 -5.17 -1.82 22.09
N HIS A 240 -6.11 -2.66 21.65
CA HIS A 240 -6.24 -4.04 22.17
C HIS A 240 -5.00 -4.90 21.86
N ILE A 241 -4.30 -4.66 20.76
CA ILE A 241 -3.05 -5.37 20.42
C ILE A 241 -1.89 -4.91 21.31
N GLY A 242 -1.96 -3.71 21.87
CA GLY A 242 -0.93 -3.15 22.76
C GLY A 242 -0.29 -1.87 22.26
N PHE A 243 -0.74 -1.34 21.10
CA PHE A 243 -0.25 -0.05 20.65
C PHE A 243 -0.69 1.07 21.60
N SER A 244 0.23 1.97 21.89
CA SER A 244 0.01 3.22 22.62
C SER A 244 -0.15 4.39 21.64
N GLN A 245 -0.59 5.54 22.12
CA GLN A 245 -0.69 6.78 21.33
C GLN A 245 -1.31 6.52 19.94
N VAL A 246 -2.43 5.80 19.93
CA VAL A 246 -3.15 5.49 18.69
C VAL A 246 -4.02 6.67 18.28
N ASP A 247 -3.76 7.20 17.10
CA ASP A 247 -4.62 8.20 16.46
C ASP A 247 -5.17 7.66 15.14
N VAL A 248 -6.46 7.86 14.90
CA VAL A 248 -7.15 7.46 13.67
C VAL A 248 -8.12 8.55 13.29
N VAL A 249 -7.87 9.17 12.15
CA VAL A 249 -8.70 10.25 11.60
C VAL A 249 -9.41 9.76 10.35
N GLY A 250 -10.71 9.99 10.28
CA GLY A 250 -11.53 9.77 9.09
C GLY A 250 -11.69 11.07 8.30
N SER A 251 -11.55 11.00 7.00
CA SER A 251 -11.83 12.11 6.08
C SER A 251 -12.63 11.64 4.87
N MET A 252 -13.36 12.56 4.24
CA MET A 252 -14.10 12.29 3.01
C MET A 252 -13.47 13.10 1.87
N PRO A 253 -12.48 12.58 1.15
CA PRO A 253 -11.96 13.24 -0.03
C PRO A 253 -13.05 13.41 -1.09
N ALA A 254 -13.02 14.53 -1.82
CA ALA A 254 -14.00 14.80 -2.89
C ALA A 254 -14.08 13.69 -3.95
N GLU A 255 -12.95 13.04 -4.21
CA GLU A 255 -12.84 11.90 -5.15
C GLU A 255 -13.61 10.65 -4.68
N MET A 256 -13.77 10.46 -3.37
CA MET A 256 -14.55 9.35 -2.82
C MET A 256 -16.05 9.61 -2.83
N SER A 257 -16.49 10.85 -2.92
CA SER A 257 -17.90 11.20 -3.05
C SER A 257 -18.55 10.58 -4.29
N SER A 258 -17.82 10.56 -5.41
CA SER A 258 -18.26 9.90 -6.66
C SER A 258 -18.24 8.36 -6.62
N MET A 259 -17.53 7.76 -5.66
CA MET A 259 -17.45 6.31 -5.48
C MET A 259 -18.57 5.76 -4.58
N ASN A 260 -19.38 6.62 -3.98
CA ASN A 260 -20.48 6.22 -3.10
C ASN A 260 -21.71 5.72 -3.85
N ASP A 261 -21.92 6.07 -5.12
CA ASP A 261 -23.12 5.69 -5.87
C ASP A 261 -23.28 4.17 -6.06
N ASP A 262 -22.18 3.42 -6.11
CA ASP A 262 -22.21 1.96 -6.26
C ASP A 262 -22.34 1.19 -4.94
N MET A 263 -22.32 1.86 -3.79
CA MET A 263 -22.23 1.25 -2.46
C MET A 263 -23.39 1.55 -1.53
N VAL A 264 -24.38 2.26 -1.97
CA VAL A 264 -25.63 2.57 -1.22
C VAL A 264 -26.41 1.31 -0.80
N GLN A 265 -26.10 0.16 -1.41
CA GLN A 265 -26.78 -1.11 -1.10
C GLN A 265 -26.45 -1.70 0.28
N SER A 266 -25.38 -1.24 0.96
CA SER A 266 -24.95 -1.79 2.26
C SER A 266 -25.11 -0.85 3.45
N GLY A 267 -25.67 0.35 3.23
CA GLY A 267 -26.07 1.28 4.33
C GLY A 267 -24.91 1.97 5.07
N GLY A 268 -23.66 1.85 4.61
CA GLY A 268 -22.50 2.50 5.21
C GLY A 268 -21.90 3.59 4.32
N GLN A 269 -21.34 4.63 4.94
CA GLN A 269 -20.60 5.68 4.26
C GLN A 269 -19.10 5.36 4.28
N LYS A 270 -18.46 5.31 3.10
CA LYS A 270 -17.01 5.16 3.02
C LYS A 270 -16.27 6.41 3.47
N THR A 271 -15.13 6.21 4.07
CA THR A 271 -14.21 7.26 4.51
C THR A 271 -12.76 6.84 4.21
N MET A 272 -11.87 7.81 4.06
CA MET A 272 -10.43 7.53 4.13
C MET A 272 -9.97 7.64 5.57
N LEU A 273 -9.29 6.61 6.05
CA LEU A 273 -8.65 6.61 7.36
C LEU A 273 -7.17 6.92 7.17
N ALA A 274 -6.66 7.86 7.97
CA ALA A 274 -5.23 8.02 8.24
C ALA A 274 -5.00 7.64 9.70
N TYR A 275 -3.96 6.87 9.97
CA TYR A 275 -3.69 6.37 11.32
C TYR A 275 -2.22 6.38 11.67
N THR A 276 -1.95 6.58 12.98
CA THR A 276 -0.65 6.35 13.62
C THR A 276 -0.85 5.51 14.86
N ALA A 277 0.10 4.62 15.15
CA ALA A 277 0.11 3.79 16.34
C ALA A 277 1.55 3.53 16.80
N ARG A 278 1.87 3.80 18.05
CA ARG A 278 3.21 3.62 18.63
C ARG A 278 3.27 2.33 19.47
N LYS A 279 4.35 1.57 19.30
CA LYS A 279 4.65 0.42 20.16
C LYS A 279 5.21 0.83 21.50
#